data_ae40bf1af1f10de6e1d451b29bf9623b
#
_entry.id   ae40bf1af1f10de6e1d451b29bf9623b
#
_cell.length_a   1.000
_cell.length_b   1.000
_cell.length_c   1.000
_cell.angle_alpha   90.00
_cell.angle_beta   90.00
_cell.angle_gamma   90.00
#
_symmetry.space_group_name_H-M   'P 1'
#
loop_
_entity.id
_entity.type
_entity.pdbx_description
1 polymer ?
#
loop_
_entity_poly.entity_id
_entity_poly.type
_entity_poly.pdbx_seq_one_letter_code
_entity_poly.pdbx_strand_id
1 'polypeptide(L)'
;MKQVFLSTTTEFKEIETLEPGSWINLVNPSQSESMEIASAFNIDIADLRAPLDAEEMSRMTIEDEYTLIIVDVPIKEERNNQTYYVTIPLGIILTEEAIITTCLEELPLLDSFINRRLRNFYTFMRSRFIFQILYRNAELYLTALRTLDRKS
;
A
#
# COMPACT_ATOMS: atom_id res chain seq x y z
N MET A 1 3.82 10.10 -7.58
CA MET A 1 4.99 10.17 -6.68
C MET A 1 5.50 8.77 -6.41
N LYS A 2 6.79 8.60 -6.56
CA LYS A 2 7.46 7.32 -6.29
C LYS A 2 8.46 7.51 -5.15
N GLN A 3 8.38 6.65 -4.14
CA GLN A 3 9.33 6.60 -3.03
C GLN A 3 9.85 5.19 -2.90
N VAL A 4 11.12 5.04 -2.58
CA VAL A 4 11.74 3.73 -2.33
C VAL A 4 12.33 3.74 -0.93
N PHE A 5 11.93 2.78 -0.12
CA PHE A 5 12.39 2.64 1.26
C PHE A 5 13.16 1.34 1.43
N LEU A 6 14.18 1.38 2.24
CA LEU A 6 14.98 0.20 2.57
C LEU A 6 15.24 0.14 4.07
N SER A 7 14.92 -1.00 4.66
CA SER A 7 15.30 -1.31 6.04
C SER A 7 16.63 -2.05 6.05
N THR A 8 17.49 -1.69 6.99
CA THR A 8 18.60 -2.53 7.41
C THR A 8 18.28 -3.01 8.82
N THR A 9 19.17 -3.77 9.45
CA THR A 9 18.95 -4.23 10.83
C THR A 9 18.87 -3.07 11.83
N THR A 10 19.42 -1.90 11.49
CA THR A 10 19.53 -0.76 12.39
C THR A 10 18.83 0.50 11.88
N GLU A 11 18.50 0.58 10.58
CA GLU A 11 17.98 1.79 9.96
C GLU A 11 16.80 1.51 9.06
N PHE A 12 15.96 2.52 8.89
CA PHE A 12 14.94 2.59 7.85
C PHE A 12 15.17 3.93 7.13
N LYS A 13 15.35 3.88 5.82
CA LYS A 13 15.66 5.09 5.06
C LYS A 13 15.03 5.09 3.68
N GLU A 14 14.78 6.26 3.16
CA GLU A 14 14.42 6.45 1.76
C GLU A 14 15.67 6.42 0.91
N ILE A 15 15.63 5.70 -0.21
CA ILE A 15 16.75 5.56 -1.15
C ILE A 15 16.29 5.93 -2.55
N GLU A 16 17.24 6.15 -3.45
CA GLU A 16 16.95 6.58 -4.82
C GLU A 16 16.96 5.44 -5.84
N THR A 17 17.58 4.32 -5.50
CA THR A 17 17.75 3.19 -6.40
C THR A 17 16.87 2.02 -5.99
N LEU A 18 16.53 1.15 -6.96
CA LEU A 18 15.77 -0.07 -6.69
C LEU A 18 16.74 -1.14 -6.20
N GLU A 19 16.64 -1.50 -4.92
CA GLU A 19 17.50 -2.50 -4.31
C GLU A 19 16.69 -3.69 -3.81
N PRO A 20 17.27 -4.92 -3.81
CA PRO A 20 16.59 -6.06 -3.22
C PRO A 20 16.22 -5.81 -1.76
N GLY A 21 15.02 -6.23 -1.38
CA GLY A 21 14.51 -6.03 -0.02
C GLY A 21 13.86 -4.67 0.20
N SER A 22 13.71 -3.85 -0.85
CA SER A 22 13.10 -2.53 -0.73
C SER A 22 11.57 -2.58 -0.80
N TRP A 23 10.97 -1.48 -0.36
CA TRP A 23 9.55 -1.19 -0.50
C TRP A 23 9.39 0.01 -1.42
N ILE A 24 8.69 -0.17 -2.53
CA ILE A 24 8.42 0.88 -3.49
C ILE A 24 6.98 1.36 -3.27
N ASN A 25 6.82 2.62 -2.87
CA ASN A 25 5.52 3.22 -2.62
C ASN A 25 5.16 4.17 -3.77
N LEU A 26 4.09 3.84 -4.48
CA LEU A 26 3.58 4.64 -5.59
C LEU A 26 2.27 5.28 -5.19
N VAL A 27 2.24 6.61 -5.12
CA VAL A 27 1.05 7.39 -4.82
C VAL A 27 0.70 8.23 -6.03
N ASN A 28 -0.45 7.97 -6.62
CA ASN A 28 -0.88 8.59 -7.87
C ASN A 28 0.28 8.66 -8.88
N PRO A 29 0.90 7.52 -9.20
CA PRO A 29 2.08 7.53 -10.05
C PRO A 29 1.75 7.98 -11.47
N SER A 30 2.72 8.68 -12.09
CA SER A 30 2.63 9.01 -13.50
C SER A 30 2.74 7.75 -14.35
N GLN A 31 2.37 7.85 -15.61
CA GLN A 31 2.54 6.74 -16.55
C GLN A 31 4.01 6.33 -16.63
N SER A 32 4.91 7.29 -16.64
CA SER A 32 6.36 7.07 -16.68
C SER A 32 6.86 6.30 -15.46
N GLU A 33 6.44 6.73 -14.26
CA GLU A 33 6.79 6.05 -13.01
C GLU A 33 6.25 4.62 -12.98
N SER A 34 5.02 4.43 -13.45
CA SER A 34 4.40 3.10 -13.52
C SER A 34 5.15 2.18 -14.48
N MET A 35 5.54 2.70 -15.64
CA MET A 35 6.28 1.93 -16.65
C MET A 35 7.67 1.53 -16.15
N GLU A 36 8.34 2.42 -15.43
CA GLU A 36 9.65 2.13 -14.84
C GLU A 36 9.58 0.93 -13.91
N ILE A 37 8.62 0.95 -13.00
CA ILE A 37 8.48 -0.13 -12.02
C ILE A 37 7.97 -1.42 -12.66
N ALA A 38 6.98 -1.33 -13.56
CA ALA A 38 6.47 -2.49 -14.26
C ALA A 38 7.57 -3.20 -15.05
N SER A 39 8.44 -2.45 -15.71
CA SER A 39 9.57 -3.01 -16.48
C SER A 39 10.62 -3.63 -15.56
N ALA A 40 10.92 -2.96 -14.44
CA ALA A 40 11.97 -3.42 -13.51
C ALA A 40 11.63 -4.76 -12.87
N PHE A 41 10.34 -5.05 -12.62
CA PHE A 41 9.90 -6.24 -11.92
C PHE A 41 9.07 -7.19 -12.79
N ASN A 42 9.01 -6.93 -14.08
CA ASN A 42 8.24 -7.74 -15.03
C ASN A 42 6.78 -7.90 -14.63
N ILE A 43 6.16 -6.77 -14.30
CA ILE A 43 4.77 -6.69 -13.88
C ILE A 43 3.94 -6.16 -15.05
N ASP A 44 2.75 -6.74 -15.27
CA ASP A 44 1.79 -6.19 -16.23
C ASP A 44 1.38 -4.79 -15.72
N ILE A 45 1.56 -3.77 -16.57
CA ILE A 45 1.25 -2.40 -16.20
C ILE A 45 -0.23 -2.21 -15.85
N ALA A 46 -1.12 -2.98 -16.47
CA ALA A 46 -2.54 -2.93 -16.12
C ALA A 46 -2.77 -3.37 -14.67
N ASP A 47 -2.06 -4.38 -14.20
CA ASP A 47 -2.13 -4.84 -12.81
C ASP A 47 -1.55 -3.80 -11.84
N LEU A 48 -0.42 -3.20 -12.22
CA LEU A 48 0.21 -2.17 -11.38
C LEU A 48 -0.70 -0.95 -11.22
N ARG A 49 -1.42 -0.58 -12.26
CA ARG A 49 -2.28 0.59 -12.26
C ARG A 49 -3.73 0.29 -11.89
N ALA A 50 -4.12 -0.96 -11.73
CA ALA A 50 -5.50 -1.33 -11.39
C ALA A 50 -6.01 -0.61 -10.12
N PRO A 51 -5.23 -0.47 -9.03
CA PRO A 51 -5.70 0.23 -7.84
C PRO A 51 -5.93 1.74 -8.03
N LEU A 52 -5.52 2.30 -9.16
CA LEU A 52 -5.75 3.71 -9.47
C LEU A 52 -7.18 3.98 -9.97
N ASP A 53 -7.94 2.92 -10.22
CA ASP A 53 -9.38 3.00 -10.48
C ASP A 53 -10.10 2.90 -9.12
N ALA A 54 -10.79 3.96 -8.73
CA ALA A 54 -11.47 4.01 -7.44
C ALA A 54 -12.57 2.95 -7.29
N GLU A 55 -13.04 2.38 -8.40
CA GLU A 55 -14.07 1.34 -8.42
C GLU A 55 -13.50 -0.07 -8.51
N GLU A 56 -12.17 -0.22 -8.51
CA GLU A 56 -11.54 -1.54 -8.55
C GLU A 56 -11.93 -2.35 -7.32
N MET A 57 -12.25 -3.62 -7.54
CA MET A 57 -12.70 -4.50 -6.46
C MET A 57 -11.53 -5.21 -5.79
N SER A 58 -11.70 -5.49 -4.49
CA SER A 58 -10.74 -6.31 -3.74
C SER A 58 -10.58 -7.67 -4.40
N ARG A 59 -9.35 -8.07 -4.64
CA ARG A 59 -9.04 -9.37 -5.28
C ARG A 59 -7.59 -9.75 -5.06
N MET A 60 -7.26 -10.99 -5.37
CA MET A 60 -5.90 -11.48 -5.40
C MET A 60 -5.64 -12.16 -6.73
N THR A 61 -4.55 -11.81 -7.37
CA THR A 61 -4.11 -12.40 -8.64
C THR A 61 -2.70 -12.94 -8.46
N ILE A 62 -2.50 -14.22 -8.77
CA ILE A 62 -1.19 -14.86 -8.69
C ILE A 62 -0.65 -15.04 -10.10
N GLU A 63 0.49 -14.40 -10.37
CA GLU A 63 1.21 -14.51 -11.63
C GLU A 63 2.56 -15.17 -11.39
N ASP A 64 3.27 -15.50 -12.48
CA ASP A 64 4.57 -16.18 -12.36
C ASP A 64 5.62 -15.34 -11.65
N GLU A 65 5.65 -14.04 -11.89
CA GLU A 65 6.69 -13.15 -11.38
C GLU A 65 6.26 -12.36 -10.15
N TYR A 66 4.96 -12.31 -9.85
CA TYR A 66 4.44 -11.53 -8.76
C TYR A 66 3.06 -12.00 -8.31
N THR A 67 2.67 -11.56 -7.12
CA THR A 67 1.31 -11.68 -6.62
C THR A 67 0.75 -10.29 -6.37
N LEU A 68 -0.42 -10.01 -6.90
CA LEU A 68 -1.14 -8.74 -6.69
C LEU A 68 -2.26 -8.97 -5.69
N ILE A 69 -2.31 -8.13 -4.66
CA ILE A 69 -3.40 -8.11 -3.69
C ILE A 69 -3.99 -6.71 -3.73
N ILE A 70 -5.30 -6.60 -3.97
CA ILE A 70 -6.01 -5.32 -3.89
C ILE A 70 -6.98 -5.41 -2.72
N VAL A 71 -6.86 -4.46 -1.79
CA VAL A 71 -7.75 -4.36 -0.64
C VAL A 71 -8.33 -2.95 -0.57
N ASP A 72 -9.52 -2.83 0.00
CA ASP A 72 -10.13 -1.54 0.28
C ASP A 72 -9.63 -1.01 1.62
N VAL A 73 -9.22 0.25 1.63
CA VAL A 73 -8.74 0.93 2.84
C VAL A 73 -9.75 2.01 3.22
N PRO A 74 -10.26 2.02 4.46
CA PRO A 74 -11.19 3.05 4.89
C PRO A 74 -10.47 4.38 5.11
N ILE A 75 -11.05 5.44 4.58
CA ILE A 75 -10.56 6.81 4.72
C ILE A 75 -11.64 7.63 5.36
N LYS A 76 -11.25 8.38 6.39
CA LYS A 76 -12.15 9.29 7.07
C LYS A 76 -12.25 10.61 6.30
N GLU A 77 -13.46 11.03 6.01
CA GLU A 77 -13.73 12.33 5.38
C GLU A 77 -14.68 13.13 6.25
N GLU A 78 -14.46 14.44 6.33
CA GLU A 78 -15.36 15.35 7.02
C GLU A 78 -16.01 16.30 6.03
N ARG A 79 -17.34 16.31 6.03
CA ARG A 79 -18.16 17.19 5.16
C ARG A 79 -19.28 17.78 6.00
N ASN A 80 -19.42 19.10 5.97
CA ASN A 80 -20.50 19.80 6.70
C ASN A 80 -20.57 19.41 8.17
N ASN A 81 -19.41 19.32 8.85
CA ASN A 81 -19.27 18.93 10.25
C ASN A 81 -19.72 17.49 10.56
N GLN A 82 -19.85 16.66 9.53
CA GLN A 82 -20.16 15.23 9.69
C GLN A 82 -18.99 14.38 9.21
N THR A 83 -18.79 13.27 9.90
CA THR A 83 -17.74 12.30 9.56
C THR A 83 -18.32 11.22 8.66
N TYR A 84 -17.66 11.01 7.53
CA TYR A 84 -17.98 9.94 6.59
C TYR A 84 -16.75 9.05 6.41
N TYR A 85 -16.99 7.79 6.06
CA TYR A 85 -15.93 6.88 5.66
C TYR A 85 -16.16 6.48 4.21
N VAL A 86 -15.09 6.55 3.42
CA VAL A 86 -15.06 6.03 2.06
C VAL A 86 -13.94 5.01 1.98
N THR A 87 -13.97 4.14 0.99
CA THR A 87 -12.88 3.19 0.77
C THR A 87 -12.12 3.54 -0.48
N ILE A 88 -10.81 3.31 -0.43
CA ILE A 88 -9.91 3.54 -1.55
C ILE A 88 -9.10 2.26 -1.75
N PRO A 89 -8.97 1.79 -3.01
CA PRO A 89 -8.16 0.60 -3.27
C PRO A 89 -6.69 0.83 -2.96
N LEU A 90 -6.07 -0.15 -2.34
CA LEU A 90 -4.62 -0.24 -2.17
C LEU A 90 -4.16 -1.50 -2.86
N GLY A 91 -3.25 -1.37 -3.81
CA GLY A 91 -2.58 -2.50 -4.43
C GLY A 91 -1.30 -2.82 -3.69
N ILE A 92 -1.11 -4.10 -3.41
CA ILE A 92 0.12 -4.63 -2.82
C ILE A 92 0.64 -5.68 -3.77
N ILE A 93 1.85 -5.48 -4.29
CA ILE A 93 2.47 -6.42 -5.21
C ILE A 93 3.71 -7.00 -4.55
N LEU A 94 3.70 -8.33 -4.43
CA LEU A 94 4.82 -9.08 -3.88
C LEU A 94 5.64 -9.66 -5.03
N THR A 95 6.91 -9.28 -5.11
CA THR A 95 7.87 -9.88 -6.03
C THR A 95 8.95 -10.63 -5.22
N GLU A 96 9.84 -11.33 -5.90
CA GLU A 96 10.95 -11.99 -5.21
C GLU A 96 11.88 -11.02 -4.48
N GLU A 97 12.00 -9.79 -4.98
CA GLU A 97 12.99 -8.85 -4.48
C GLU A 97 12.41 -7.67 -3.72
N ALA A 98 11.12 -7.39 -3.88
CA ALA A 98 10.56 -6.17 -3.32
C ALA A 98 9.07 -6.29 -3.06
N ILE A 99 8.55 -5.36 -2.27
CA ILE A 99 7.11 -5.11 -2.14
C ILE A 99 6.83 -3.76 -2.77
N ILE A 100 5.75 -3.70 -3.54
CA ILE A 100 5.29 -2.48 -4.20
C ILE A 100 3.88 -2.19 -3.70
N THR A 101 3.64 -0.97 -3.21
CA THR A 101 2.30 -0.50 -2.88
C THR A 101 1.91 0.60 -3.84
N THR A 102 0.67 0.58 -4.33
CA THR A 102 0.18 1.59 -5.27
C THR A 102 -1.23 2.00 -4.88
N CYS A 103 -1.50 3.30 -4.88
CA CYS A 103 -2.77 3.88 -4.50
C CYS A 103 -2.95 5.26 -5.13
N LEU A 104 -4.20 5.77 -5.10
CA LEU A 104 -4.56 7.06 -5.67
C LEU A 104 -4.08 8.24 -4.85
N GLU A 105 -4.05 8.10 -3.52
CA GLU A 105 -3.68 9.19 -2.62
C GLU A 105 -2.94 8.64 -1.40
N GLU A 106 -2.28 9.51 -0.66
CA GLU A 106 -1.59 9.10 0.56
C GLU A 106 -2.57 8.50 1.55
N LEU A 107 -2.20 7.33 2.08
CA LEU A 107 -3.04 6.59 3.02
C LEU A 107 -2.44 6.66 4.42
N PRO A 108 -3.24 7.03 5.44
CA PRO A 108 -2.76 6.99 6.84
C PRO A 108 -2.24 5.61 7.23
N LEU A 109 -2.80 4.54 6.65
CA LEU A 109 -2.33 3.17 6.84
C LEU A 109 -0.83 3.05 6.55
N LEU A 110 -0.40 3.55 5.39
CA LEU A 110 1.00 3.46 4.97
C LEU A 110 1.89 4.47 5.71
N ASP A 111 1.35 5.62 6.07
CA ASP A 111 2.08 6.62 6.85
C ASP A 111 2.55 6.05 8.19
N SER A 112 1.81 5.13 8.77
CA SER A 112 2.21 4.46 10.02
C SER A 112 3.54 3.72 9.87
N PHE A 113 3.77 3.13 8.70
CA PHE A 113 5.02 2.43 8.39
C PHE A 113 6.14 3.41 8.04
N ILE A 114 5.84 4.40 7.22
CA ILE A 114 6.83 5.40 6.77
C ILE A 114 7.38 6.18 7.96
N ASN A 115 6.53 6.54 8.91
CA ASN A 115 6.91 7.32 10.09
C ASN A 115 7.40 6.46 11.25
N ARG A 116 7.68 5.19 11.01
CA ARG A 116 8.27 4.25 12.00
C ARG A 116 7.45 4.08 13.27
N ARG A 117 6.12 4.18 13.17
CA ARG A 117 5.23 4.02 14.33
C ARG A 117 4.99 2.56 14.70
N LEU A 118 5.35 1.62 13.82
CA LEU A 118 5.15 0.20 14.04
C LEU A 118 6.48 -0.47 14.39
N ARG A 119 6.44 -1.28 15.44
CA ARG A 119 7.61 -2.05 15.89
C ARG A 119 7.80 -3.27 15.01
N ASN A 120 9.05 -3.70 14.90
CA ASN A 120 9.42 -4.93 14.16
C ASN A 120 8.99 -4.88 12.70
N PHE A 121 9.02 -3.69 12.10
CA PHE A 121 8.78 -3.50 10.69
C PHE A 121 10.11 -3.46 9.94
N TYR A 122 10.23 -4.34 8.94
CA TYR A 122 11.39 -4.40 8.06
C TYR A 122 10.92 -4.60 6.63
N THR A 123 11.38 -3.76 5.70
CA THR A 123 10.97 -3.83 4.30
C THR A 123 11.34 -5.15 3.64
N PHE A 124 12.46 -5.76 4.05
CA PHE A 124 12.93 -7.02 3.47
C PHE A 124 12.20 -8.25 4.00
N MET A 125 11.46 -8.15 5.10
CA MET A 125 10.60 -9.22 5.61
C MET A 125 9.23 -9.12 4.96
N ARG A 126 9.16 -9.52 3.70
CA ARG A 126 8.03 -9.24 2.82
C ARG A 126 6.71 -9.85 3.29
N SER A 127 6.70 -11.11 3.64
CA SER A 127 5.47 -11.76 4.13
C SER A 127 4.97 -11.11 5.40
N ARG A 128 5.87 -10.83 6.33
CA ARG A 128 5.53 -10.15 7.58
C ARG A 128 4.98 -8.76 7.31
N PHE A 129 5.59 -8.02 6.40
CA PHE A 129 5.14 -6.68 6.05
C PHE A 129 3.72 -6.70 5.49
N ILE A 130 3.41 -7.66 4.59
CA ILE A 130 2.05 -7.81 4.06
C ILE A 130 1.06 -8.07 5.19
N PHE A 131 1.37 -9.00 6.11
CA PHE A 131 0.51 -9.28 7.25
C PHE A 131 0.31 -8.06 8.14
N GLN A 132 1.35 -7.27 8.35
CA GLN A 132 1.25 -6.04 9.13
C GLN A 132 0.32 -5.02 8.45
N ILE A 133 0.42 -4.87 7.13
CA ILE A 133 -0.48 -3.99 6.37
C ILE A 133 -1.93 -4.46 6.52
N LEU A 134 -2.19 -5.74 6.29
CA LEU A 134 -3.54 -6.31 6.36
C LEU A 134 -4.11 -6.23 7.77
N TYR A 135 -3.29 -6.48 8.78
CA TYR A 135 -3.71 -6.37 10.17
C TYR A 135 -4.07 -4.93 10.53
N ARG A 136 -3.22 -3.98 10.13
CA ARG A 136 -3.48 -2.56 10.39
C ARG A 136 -4.73 -2.09 9.68
N ASN A 137 -4.97 -2.57 8.47
CA ASN A 137 -6.19 -2.26 7.73
C ASN A 137 -7.43 -2.78 8.46
N ALA A 138 -7.36 -3.99 9.01
CA ALA A 138 -8.45 -4.55 9.80
C ALA A 138 -8.75 -3.69 11.04
N GLU A 139 -7.71 -3.19 11.72
CA GLU A 139 -7.89 -2.28 12.86
C GLU A 139 -8.60 -1.00 12.45
N LEU A 140 -8.25 -0.43 11.30
CA LEU A 140 -8.90 0.77 10.78
C LEU A 140 -10.38 0.53 10.48
N TYR A 141 -10.72 -0.63 9.91
CA TYR A 141 -12.11 -1.00 9.68
C TYR A 141 -12.89 -1.11 10.99
N LEU A 142 -12.32 -1.74 12.00
CA LEU A 142 -12.98 -1.86 13.31
C LEU A 142 -13.24 -0.49 13.93
N THR A 143 -12.29 0.42 13.82
CA THR A 143 -12.44 1.80 14.30
C THR A 143 -13.57 2.51 13.56
N ALA A 144 -13.63 2.37 12.23
CA ALA A 144 -14.67 2.97 11.41
C ALA A 144 -16.05 2.43 11.78
N LEU A 145 -16.17 1.12 11.93
CA LEU A 145 -17.43 0.47 12.29
C LEU A 145 -17.91 0.91 13.68
N ARG A 146 -17.02 1.02 14.66
CA ARG A 146 -17.37 1.50 16.00
C ARG A 146 -17.86 2.94 15.96
N THR A 147 -17.23 3.80 15.15
CA THR A 147 -17.63 5.19 15.02
C THR A 147 -19.02 5.31 14.40
N LEU A 148 -19.32 4.52 13.36
CA LEU A 148 -20.62 4.50 12.72
C LEU A 148 -21.70 3.94 13.65
N ASP A 149 -21.40 2.90 14.42
CA ASP A 149 -22.31 2.29 15.36
C ASP A 149 -22.75 3.27 16.46
N ARG A 150 -21.81 4.09 16.95
CA ARG A 150 -22.12 5.12 17.96
C ARG A 150 -23.08 6.19 17.45
N LYS A 151 -23.14 6.42 16.15
CA LYS A 151 -23.98 7.46 15.53
C LYS A 151 -25.36 6.95 15.14
N SER A 152 -25.52 5.66 15.11
CA SER A 152 -26.84 5.04 14.83
C SER A 152 -27.62 4.80 16.14
#